data_42bfef04ec223655b9d8e7ebe07764ee
#
_entry.id   42bfef04ec223655b9d8e7ebe07764ee
#
_cell.length_a   1.000
_cell.length_b   1.000
_cell.length_c   1.000
_cell.angle_alpha   90.00
_cell.angle_beta   90.00
_cell.angle_gamma   90.00
#
_symmetry.space_group_name_H-M   'P 1'
#
loop_
_entity.id
_entity.type
_entity.pdbx_description
1 polymer ?
#
loop_
_entity_poly.entity_id
_entity_poly.type
_entity_poly.pdbx_seq_one_letter_code
_entity_poly.pdbx_strand_id
1 'polypeptide(L)'
;MLPFLFPVPGRVCMDISLVVKNKGYDWSFGSCSNSHEFFVPGTYIEKCCQRPGRYTLTCKSSSKAGWKGNHVMVQGHKHCDDIVGYEAMRTLEVTGQ
;
A
#
# COMPACT_ATOMS: atom_id res chain seq x y z
N MET A 1 27.53 2.61 25.38
CA MET A 1 27.05 2.57 25.04
C MET A 1 26.27 2.66 24.46
N LEU A 2 25.71 3.11 24.10
CA LEU A 2 24.84 3.12 23.67
C LEU A 2 24.36 3.14 22.61
N PRO A 3 24.28 2.99 22.13
CA PRO A 3 23.87 2.88 20.87
C PRO A 3 22.53 2.86 20.63
N PHE A 4 21.89 2.73 21.46
CA PHE A 4 20.62 2.74 21.36
C PHE A 4 20.10 3.93 20.91
N LEU A 5 20.76 4.70 20.49
CA LEU A 5 20.34 5.84 19.89
C LEU A 5 19.79 5.64 18.57
N PHE A 6 19.84 4.44 18.04
CA PHE A 6 19.32 4.20 16.76
C PHE A 6 17.85 4.08 16.83
N PRO A 7 17.10 4.56 15.85
CA PRO A 7 15.72 4.23 15.70
C PRO A 7 15.63 2.73 15.59
N VAL A 8 14.46 2.19 15.70
CA VAL A 8 14.28 0.75 15.66
C VAL A 8 15.03 0.20 14.49
N PRO A 9 16.06 -0.61 14.74
CA PRO A 9 16.88 -1.09 13.64
C PRO A 9 16.07 -1.95 12.71
N GLY A 10 16.34 -1.80 11.45
CA GLY A 10 15.74 -2.64 10.45
C GLY A 10 14.39 -2.22 9.95
N ARG A 11 13.83 -1.14 10.44
CA ARG A 11 12.58 -0.67 9.87
C ARG A 11 12.84 0.18 8.65
N VAL A 12 12.04 -0.04 7.63
CA VAL A 12 12.08 0.74 6.40
C VAL A 12 10.77 1.48 6.31
N CYS A 13 10.83 2.78 6.17
CA CYS A 13 9.63 3.60 6.04
C CYS A 13 9.47 4.03 4.60
N MET A 14 8.26 3.94 4.11
CA MET A 14 7.94 4.31 2.74
C MET A 14 6.58 4.96 2.69
N ASP A 15 6.35 5.75 1.67
CA ASP A 15 5.04 6.30 1.42
C ASP A 15 4.31 5.38 0.47
N ILE A 16 3.09 5.02 0.81
CA ILE A 16 2.22 4.26 -0.06
C ILE A 16 1.13 5.21 -0.53
N SER A 17 1.04 5.41 -1.82
CA SER A 17 0.11 6.36 -2.40
C SER A 17 -1.02 5.63 -3.10
N LEU A 18 -2.24 5.94 -2.73
CA LEU A 18 -3.41 5.41 -3.40
C LEU A 18 -3.98 6.49 -4.30
N VAL A 19 -4.02 6.20 -5.60
CA VAL A 19 -4.58 7.14 -6.57
C VAL A 19 -6.00 6.69 -6.86
N VAL A 20 -6.97 7.51 -6.49
CA VAL A 20 -8.38 7.18 -6.58
C VAL A 20 -9.04 8.03 -7.65
N LYS A 21 -9.69 7.37 -8.60
CA LYS A 21 -10.51 8.04 -9.61
C LYS A 21 -11.99 7.81 -9.32
N ASN A 22 -12.30 6.73 -8.63
CA ASN A 22 -13.65 6.39 -8.20
C ASN A 22 -13.58 5.92 -6.77
N LYS A 23 -14.69 5.85 -6.09
CA LYS A 23 -14.69 5.43 -4.69
C LYS A 23 -14.83 3.92 -4.56
N GLY A 24 -14.64 3.42 -3.37
CA GLY A 24 -14.88 2.01 -3.09
C GLY A 24 -13.66 1.13 -3.14
N TYR A 25 -12.48 1.69 -2.92
CA TYR A 25 -11.22 0.95 -3.03
C TYR A 25 -10.48 0.97 -1.71
N ASP A 26 -9.80 -0.11 -1.42
CA ASP A 26 -9.10 -0.27 -0.17
C ASP A 26 -7.84 -1.10 -0.39
N TRP A 27 -6.86 -0.94 0.48
CA TRP A 27 -5.63 -1.71 0.38
C TRP A 27 -5.08 -2.00 1.76
N SER A 28 -4.29 -3.06 1.84
CA SER A 28 -3.49 -3.35 3.03
C SER A 28 -2.16 -3.93 2.57
N PHE A 29 -1.12 -3.68 3.32
CA PHE A 29 0.22 -4.14 2.99
C PHE A 29 0.97 -4.41 4.29
N GLY A 30 1.09 -5.70 4.63
CA GLY A 30 1.69 -6.07 5.90
C GLY A 30 0.87 -5.52 7.05
N SER A 31 1.52 -4.76 7.91
CA SER A 31 0.83 -4.13 9.05
C SER A 31 0.22 -2.79 8.70
N CYS A 32 0.37 -2.34 7.46
CA CYS A 32 -0.14 -1.06 7.03
C CYS A 32 -1.44 -1.23 6.27
N SER A 33 -2.30 -0.23 6.34
CA SER A 33 -3.55 -0.28 5.61
C SER A 33 -4.03 1.13 5.38
N ASN A 34 -5.06 1.20 4.53
CA ASN A 34 -5.72 2.44 4.25
C ASN A 34 -6.43 2.95 5.49
N SER A 35 -6.16 4.20 5.87
CA SER A 35 -6.80 4.81 7.03
C SER A 35 -7.83 5.85 6.66
N HIS A 36 -8.11 6.01 5.37
CA HIS A 36 -9.06 7.02 4.91
C HIS A 36 -10.26 6.35 4.25
N GLU A 37 -11.36 7.06 4.22
CA GLU A 37 -12.51 6.64 3.43
C GLU A 37 -12.52 7.53 2.20
N PHE A 38 -12.35 6.93 1.04
CA PHE A 38 -12.15 7.68 -0.18
C PHE A 38 -13.43 7.81 -0.94
N PHE A 39 -13.98 9.00 -0.92
CA PHE A 39 -15.20 9.27 -1.64
C PHE A 39 -14.99 10.27 -2.75
N VAL A 40 -13.81 10.87 -2.84
CA VAL A 40 -13.52 11.84 -3.90
C VAL A 40 -12.22 11.43 -4.59
N PRO A 41 -12.09 11.73 -5.87
CA PRO A 41 -10.86 11.45 -6.58
C PRO A 41 -9.69 12.22 -5.96
N GLY A 42 -8.54 11.61 -5.97
CA GLY A 42 -7.35 12.24 -5.42
C GLY A 42 -6.28 11.22 -5.11
N THR A 43 -5.20 11.71 -4.56
CA THR A 43 -4.08 10.86 -4.14
C THR A 43 -3.99 10.91 -2.63
N TYR A 44 -3.96 9.75 -2.01
CA TYR A 44 -3.94 9.62 -0.56
C TYR A 44 -2.68 8.86 -0.16
N ILE A 45 -1.89 9.44 0.73
CA ILE A 45 -0.58 8.91 1.09
C ILE A 45 -0.58 8.46 2.53
N GLU A 46 -0.10 7.23 2.76
CA GLU A 46 0.07 6.68 4.10
C GLU A 46 1.54 6.32 4.28
N LYS A 47 2.08 6.69 5.42
CA LYS A 47 3.44 6.31 5.76
C LYS A 47 3.41 4.89 6.30
N CYS A 48 4.26 4.04 5.76
CA CYS A 48 4.31 2.64 6.14
C CYS A 48 5.73 2.29 6.54
N CYS A 49 5.92 1.85 7.77
CA CYS A 49 7.22 1.46 8.28
C CYS A 49 7.16 0.00 8.69
N GLN A 50 8.00 -0.83 8.08
CA GLN A 50 8.02 -2.25 8.35
C GLN A 50 9.44 -2.77 8.26
N ARG A 51 9.69 -3.91 8.88
CA ARG A 51 10.99 -4.58 8.73
C ARG A 51 11.12 -5.12 7.31
N PRO A 52 12.34 -5.27 6.81
CA PRO A 52 12.51 -5.91 5.51
C PRO A 52 11.91 -7.31 5.53
N GLY A 53 11.36 -7.72 4.41
CA GLY A 53 10.74 -9.02 4.31
C GLY A 53 9.71 -9.03 3.19
N ARG A 54 9.00 -10.13 3.09
CA ARG A 54 7.94 -10.26 2.10
C ARG A 54 6.60 -9.99 2.74
N TYR A 55 5.81 -9.20 2.07
CA TYR A 55 4.49 -8.83 2.55
C TYR A 55 3.49 -8.94 1.42
N THR A 56 2.26 -9.21 1.77
CA THR A 56 1.18 -9.28 0.78
C THR A 56 0.50 -7.93 0.69
N LEU A 57 0.45 -7.41 -0.52
CA LEU A 57 -0.36 -6.23 -0.83
C LEU A 57 -1.71 -6.73 -1.29
N THR A 58 -2.74 -6.42 -0.53
CA THR A 58 -4.10 -6.81 -0.85
C THR A 58 -4.86 -5.57 -1.29
N CYS A 59 -5.46 -5.64 -2.48
CA CYS A 59 -6.25 -4.55 -3.02
C CYS A 59 -7.68 -5.02 -3.15
N LYS A 60 -8.60 -4.25 -2.61
CA LYS A 60 -10.01 -4.62 -2.58
C LYS A 60 -10.84 -3.57 -3.31
N SER A 61 -11.91 -4.03 -3.92
CA SER A 61 -12.83 -3.16 -4.62
C SER A 61 -14.25 -3.51 -4.19
N SER A 62 -15.12 -2.51 -4.16
CA SER A 62 -16.52 -2.73 -3.87
C SER A 62 -17.30 -3.14 -5.11
N SER A 63 -16.63 -3.26 -6.25
CA SER A 63 -17.27 -3.55 -7.53
C SER A 63 -16.57 -4.69 -8.24
N LYS A 64 -17.33 -5.52 -8.96
CA LYS A 64 -16.75 -6.58 -9.76
C LYS A 64 -15.83 -6.03 -10.85
N ALA A 65 -16.00 -4.78 -11.22
CA ALA A 65 -15.19 -4.21 -12.29
C ALA A 65 -13.75 -3.99 -11.86
N GLY A 66 -13.44 -4.17 -10.58
CA GLY A 66 -12.07 -4.03 -10.11
C GLY A 66 -11.69 -2.58 -9.92
N TRP A 67 -10.44 -2.28 -10.12
CA TRP A 67 -9.91 -0.97 -9.77
C TRP A 67 -10.00 0.07 -10.88
N LYS A 68 -10.29 -0.31 -12.09
CA LYS A 68 -10.60 0.62 -13.20
C LYS A 68 -9.65 1.81 -13.29
N GLY A 69 -8.38 1.54 -13.29
CA GLY A 69 -7.38 2.59 -13.42
C GLY A 69 -6.96 3.23 -12.13
N ASN A 70 -7.64 2.94 -11.02
CA ASN A 70 -7.09 3.31 -9.73
C ASN A 70 -5.89 2.42 -9.46
N HIS A 71 -4.97 2.91 -8.67
CA HIS A 71 -3.78 2.12 -8.39
C HIS A 71 -3.15 2.56 -7.09
N VAL A 72 -2.27 1.74 -6.57
CA VAL A 72 -1.48 2.06 -5.40
C VAL A 72 -0.02 2.03 -5.81
N MET A 73 0.74 3.02 -5.35
CA MET A 73 2.17 3.10 -5.62
C MET A 73 2.92 2.66 -4.38
N VAL A 74 3.80 1.69 -4.54
CA VAL A 74 4.67 1.22 -3.46
C VAL A 74 6.09 1.26 -4.00
N GLN A 75 6.93 2.06 -3.36
CA GLN A 75 8.34 2.20 -3.74
C GLN A 75 8.50 2.50 -5.22
N GLY A 76 7.64 3.39 -5.73
CA GLY A 76 7.75 3.84 -7.11
C GLY A 76 7.15 2.92 -8.15
N HIS A 77 6.56 1.82 -7.72
CA HIS A 77 5.95 0.87 -8.65
C HIS A 77 4.45 0.89 -8.51
N LYS A 78 3.77 0.83 -9.64
CA LYS A 78 2.31 0.85 -9.69
C LYS A 78 1.78 -0.56 -9.53
N HIS A 79 0.79 -0.72 -8.67
CA HIS A 79 0.17 -2.02 -8.42
C HIS A 79 -1.34 -1.88 -8.46
N CYS A 80 -2.00 -2.98 -8.73
CA CYS A 80 -3.45 -3.13 -8.65
C CYS A 80 -4.23 -2.40 -9.73
N ASP A 81 -3.55 -1.80 -10.70
CA ASP A 81 -4.23 -1.08 -11.76
C ASP A 81 -4.91 -2.02 -12.76
N ASP A 82 -4.52 -3.29 -12.77
CA ASP A 82 -5.06 -4.28 -13.69
C ASP A 82 -6.02 -5.26 -13.04
N ILE A 83 -6.49 -4.96 -11.84
CA ILE A 83 -7.36 -5.87 -11.12
C ILE A 83 -8.75 -5.91 -11.71
N VAL A 84 -9.27 -7.11 -11.85
CA VAL A 84 -10.65 -7.35 -12.20
C VAL A 84 -11.24 -8.17 -11.07
N GLY A 85 -12.39 -7.75 -10.54
CA GLY A 85 -13.03 -8.46 -9.45
C GLY A 85 -12.89 -7.71 -8.14
N TYR A 86 -13.28 -8.37 -7.05
CA TYR A 86 -13.37 -7.69 -5.76
C TYR A 86 -12.06 -7.62 -5.01
N GLU A 87 -11.13 -8.48 -5.31
CA GLU A 87 -9.91 -8.56 -4.52
C GLU A 87 -8.77 -9.15 -5.33
N ALA A 88 -7.57 -8.67 -5.10
CA ALA A 88 -6.38 -9.27 -5.67
C ALA A 88 -5.24 -9.09 -4.69
N MET A 89 -4.28 -9.99 -4.75
CA MET A 89 -3.13 -9.98 -3.86
C MET A 89 -1.85 -10.02 -4.67
N ARG A 90 -0.84 -9.31 -4.16
CA ARG A 90 0.49 -9.30 -4.75
C ARG A 90 1.49 -9.46 -3.63
N THR A 91 2.51 -10.27 -3.83
CA THR A 91 3.57 -10.39 -2.85
C THR A 91 4.70 -9.46 -3.25
N LEU A 92 5.09 -8.59 -2.35
CA LEU A 92 6.13 -7.62 -2.60
C LEU A 92 7.21 -7.77 -1.55
N GLU A 93 8.41 -7.40 -1.91
CA GLU A 93 9.53 -7.50 -0.99
C GLU A 93 9.94 -6.11 -0.54
N VAL A 94 10.04 -5.92 0.76
CA VAL A 94 10.56 -4.69 1.35
C VAL A 94 12.02 -4.96 1.65
N THR A 95 12.89 -4.20 1.00
CA THR A 95 14.32 -4.38 1.17
C THR A 95 14.87 -3.27 2.06
N GLY A 96 15.81 -3.64 2.90
CA GLY A 96 16.45 -2.68 3.76
C GLY A 96 17.44 -1.81 3.01
N GLN A 97 17.89 -0.75 3.66
CA GLN A 97 18.87 0.15 3.08
C GLN A 97 20.28 -0.27 3.46
#